data_4b54a878ca430c4869908ef1e1c99046
#
_entry.id   4b54a878ca430c4869908ef1e1c99046
#
_cell.length_a   1.000
_cell.length_b   1.000
_cell.length_c   1.000
_cell.angle_alpha   90.00
_cell.angle_beta   90.00
_cell.angle_gamma   90.00
#
_symmetry.space_group_name_H-M   'P 1'
#
loop_
_entity.id
_entity.type
_entity.pdbx_description
1 polymer ?
#
loop_
_entity_poly.entity_id
_entity_poly.type
_entity_poly.pdbx_seq_one_letter_code
_entity_poly.pdbx_strand_id
1 'polypeptide(L)'
;MPWVRNEKEIKVGKAWTGDDDVQHPANWASVWSEDEIKQKGLTWVDPPAAYDSRFYFAAGVERSLADSSDGTVGLKTTYKNDTNTKAYSMLQQTDWYVIRKYEDSTQDIPKKITDYRAAVRTAANSIQAKIDAASNMQEFIKLFDSADSDGITEINRWPERV
;
A
#
# COMPACT_ATOMS: atom_id res chain seq x y z
N MET A 1 -21.40 -10.88 5.73
CA MET A 1 -22.19 -9.92 4.92
C MET A 1 -23.36 -9.51 5.77
N PRO A 2 -23.49 -8.24 6.16
CA PRO A 2 -24.45 -7.85 7.17
C PRO A 2 -25.78 -7.41 6.59
N TRP A 3 -26.83 -7.98 7.12
CA TRP A 3 -28.15 -7.39 7.11
C TRP A 3 -28.21 -6.37 8.26
N VAL A 4 -28.75 -5.19 8.00
CA VAL A 4 -28.81 -4.10 8.98
C VAL A 4 -30.26 -3.67 9.20
N ARG A 5 -30.63 -3.45 10.46
CA ARG A 5 -31.88 -2.83 10.88
C ARG A 5 -31.60 -1.79 11.94
N ASN A 6 -32.09 -0.55 11.74
CA ASN A 6 -31.85 0.56 12.67
C ASN A 6 -30.37 0.71 13.07
N GLU A 7 -29.47 0.71 12.06
CA GLU A 7 -28.01 0.79 12.23
C GLU A 7 -27.35 -0.38 12.97
N LYS A 8 -28.14 -1.41 13.35
CA LYS A 8 -27.65 -2.59 14.05
C LYS A 8 -27.52 -3.77 13.11
N GLU A 9 -26.37 -4.44 13.15
CA GLU A 9 -26.13 -5.66 12.38
C GLU A 9 -26.98 -6.82 12.90
N ILE A 10 -27.73 -7.48 12.00
CA ILE A 10 -28.49 -8.70 12.25
C ILE A 10 -27.77 -9.88 11.58
N LYS A 11 -27.24 -10.78 12.37
CA LYS A 11 -26.44 -11.90 11.88
C LYS A 11 -27.31 -13.03 11.36
N VAL A 12 -27.02 -13.47 10.13
CA VAL A 12 -27.65 -14.71 9.57
C VAL A 12 -27.27 -15.91 10.46
N GLY A 13 -28.22 -16.79 10.67
CA GLY A 13 -28.02 -17.96 11.53
C GLY A 13 -28.20 -17.71 13.03
N LYS A 14 -28.60 -16.49 13.42
CA LYS A 14 -28.93 -16.14 14.81
C LYS A 14 -30.36 -15.61 14.90
N ALA A 15 -31.08 -16.01 15.95
CA ALA A 15 -32.33 -15.41 16.32
C ALA A 15 -32.13 -13.96 16.76
N TRP A 16 -33.10 -13.09 16.49
CA TRP A 16 -33.05 -11.69 16.88
C TRP A 16 -34.44 -11.19 17.26
N THR A 17 -34.52 -10.14 18.03
CA THR A 17 -35.82 -9.57 18.50
C THR A 17 -36.05 -8.25 17.76
N GLY A 18 -37.27 -8.09 17.22
CA GLY A 18 -37.71 -6.86 16.59
C GLY A 18 -38.03 -5.75 17.60
N ASP A 19 -38.33 -4.53 17.10
CA ASP A 19 -38.73 -3.40 17.95
C ASP A 19 -40.13 -3.58 18.54
N ASP A 20 -40.86 -4.56 18.03
CA ASP A 20 -42.18 -5.02 18.49
C ASP A 20 -42.07 -6.15 19.53
N ASP A 21 -40.87 -6.38 20.09
CA ASP A 21 -40.55 -7.49 21.01
C ASP A 21 -40.81 -8.88 20.43
N VAL A 22 -41.07 -8.99 19.14
CA VAL A 22 -41.24 -10.27 18.45
C VAL A 22 -39.89 -10.91 18.20
N GLN A 23 -39.73 -12.15 18.70
CA GLN A 23 -38.52 -12.92 18.45
C GLN A 23 -38.62 -13.63 17.07
N HIS A 24 -37.61 -13.35 16.24
CA HIS A 24 -37.46 -13.95 14.92
C HIS A 24 -36.48 -15.13 14.96
N PRO A 25 -36.79 -16.23 14.22
CA PRO A 25 -36.00 -17.46 14.29
C PRO A 25 -34.60 -17.28 13.65
N ALA A 26 -33.65 -18.14 14.04
CA ALA A 26 -32.28 -18.08 13.50
C ALA A 26 -32.21 -18.34 11.99
N ASN A 27 -33.14 -19.10 11.43
CA ASN A 27 -33.19 -19.45 10.01
C ASN A 27 -33.99 -18.45 9.14
N TRP A 28 -34.30 -17.27 9.66
CA TRP A 28 -35.09 -16.24 8.98
C TRP A 28 -34.62 -15.94 7.55
N ALA A 29 -33.30 -15.86 7.33
CA ALA A 29 -32.73 -15.55 6.01
C ALA A 29 -32.91 -16.69 4.97
N SER A 30 -33.25 -17.89 5.42
CA SER A 30 -33.50 -19.03 4.54
C SER A 30 -34.98 -19.29 4.29
N VAL A 31 -35.86 -18.78 5.15
CA VAL A 31 -37.32 -19.07 5.09
C VAL A 31 -38.14 -17.86 4.66
N TRP A 32 -37.62 -16.63 4.81
CA TRP A 32 -38.33 -15.44 4.38
C TRP A 32 -38.00 -15.08 2.94
N SER A 33 -38.99 -14.61 2.22
CA SER A 33 -38.79 -13.96 0.91
C SER A 33 -38.09 -12.60 1.06
N GLU A 34 -37.56 -12.08 -0.03
CA GLU A 34 -36.95 -10.75 -0.03
C GLU A 34 -37.92 -9.65 0.42
N ASP A 35 -39.20 -9.78 0.06
CA ASP A 35 -40.22 -8.81 0.44
C ASP A 35 -40.52 -8.87 1.94
N GLU A 36 -40.58 -10.06 2.53
CA GLU A 36 -40.74 -10.24 3.99
C GLU A 36 -39.56 -9.67 4.74
N ILE A 37 -38.31 -9.88 4.25
CA ILE A 37 -37.09 -9.32 4.83
C ILE A 37 -37.16 -7.78 4.82
N LYS A 38 -37.58 -7.20 3.69
CA LYS A 38 -37.75 -5.73 3.57
C LYS A 38 -38.87 -5.20 4.49
N GLN A 39 -39.98 -5.90 4.59
CA GLN A 39 -41.11 -5.55 5.48
C GLN A 39 -40.68 -5.53 6.96
N LYS A 40 -39.72 -6.37 7.34
CA LYS A 40 -39.13 -6.37 8.69
C LYS A 40 -38.09 -5.27 8.90
N GLY A 41 -37.91 -4.39 7.94
CA GLY A 41 -36.95 -3.27 8.01
C GLY A 41 -35.49 -3.67 7.90
N LEU A 42 -35.23 -4.88 7.39
CA LEU A 42 -33.87 -5.35 7.13
C LEU A 42 -33.42 -4.85 5.76
N THR A 43 -32.27 -4.20 5.73
CA THR A 43 -31.60 -3.77 4.51
C THR A 43 -30.26 -4.50 4.38
N TRP A 44 -29.95 -4.92 3.16
CA TRP A 44 -28.64 -5.46 2.85
C TRP A 44 -27.65 -4.30 2.71
N VAL A 45 -26.54 -4.39 3.39
CA VAL A 45 -25.43 -3.42 3.22
C VAL A 45 -24.26 -4.17 2.59
N ASP A 46 -23.88 -3.74 1.39
CA ASP A 46 -22.69 -4.29 0.75
C ASP A 46 -21.46 -3.96 1.59
N PRO A 47 -20.55 -4.93 1.76
CA PRO A 47 -19.28 -4.62 2.40
C PRO A 47 -18.57 -3.52 1.60
N PRO A 48 -17.84 -2.63 2.28
CA PRO A 48 -17.04 -1.62 1.58
C PRO A 48 -16.19 -2.27 0.50
N ALA A 49 -16.11 -1.65 -0.67
CA ALA A 49 -15.25 -2.12 -1.75
C ALA A 49 -13.81 -2.23 -1.23
N ALA A 50 -13.14 -3.31 -1.62
CA ALA A 50 -11.72 -3.48 -1.28
C ALA A 50 -10.90 -2.35 -1.88
N TYR A 51 -9.97 -1.81 -1.12
CA TYR A 51 -9.04 -0.77 -1.57
C TYR A 51 -7.62 -1.08 -1.07
N ASP A 52 -6.62 -0.57 -1.79
CA ASP A 52 -5.23 -0.66 -1.36
C ASP A 52 -4.89 0.50 -0.41
N SER A 53 -4.69 0.18 0.86
CA SER A 53 -4.39 1.16 1.91
C SER A 53 -3.05 1.90 1.70
N ARG A 54 -2.18 1.43 0.80
CA ARG A 54 -0.97 2.16 0.42
C ARG A 54 -1.31 3.48 -0.27
N PHE A 55 -2.40 3.50 -1.06
CA PHE A 55 -2.77 4.61 -1.94
C PHE A 55 -4.10 5.27 -1.59
N TYR A 56 -4.95 4.61 -0.81
CA TYR A 56 -6.30 5.08 -0.48
C TYR A 56 -6.53 5.07 1.04
N PHE A 57 -7.31 6.02 1.53
CA PHE A 57 -7.81 6.02 2.90
C PHE A 57 -9.07 5.15 3.04
N ALA A 58 -9.89 5.12 1.99
CA ALA A 58 -11.11 4.33 1.87
C ALA A 58 -11.37 4.07 0.38
N ALA A 59 -12.36 3.22 0.06
CA ALA A 59 -12.76 2.97 -1.32
C ALA A 59 -13.11 4.30 -2.03
N GLY A 60 -12.37 4.63 -3.08
CA GLY A 60 -12.54 5.88 -3.84
C GLY A 60 -11.99 7.15 -3.18
N VAL A 61 -11.35 7.06 -2.00
CA VAL A 61 -10.73 8.20 -1.31
C VAL A 61 -9.21 8.11 -1.39
N GLU A 62 -8.64 8.80 -2.36
CA GLU A 62 -7.18 8.79 -2.60
C GLU A 62 -6.41 9.53 -1.50
N ARG A 63 -5.20 9.06 -1.21
CA ARG A 63 -4.19 9.80 -0.45
C ARG A 63 -3.58 10.88 -1.34
N SER A 64 -3.06 11.96 -0.73
CA SER A 64 -2.37 13.00 -1.50
C SER A 64 -1.03 12.50 -2.06
N LEU A 65 -0.73 12.79 -3.32
CA LEU A 65 0.59 12.58 -3.91
C LEU A 65 1.60 13.64 -3.44
N ALA A 66 1.15 14.90 -3.33
CA ALA A 66 1.96 16.02 -2.91
C ALA A 66 1.81 16.28 -1.41
N ASP A 67 2.82 16.89 -0.82
CA ASP A 67 2.75 17.39 0.55
C ASP A 67 1.70 18.50 0.63
N SER A 68 0.95 18.55 1.73
CA SER A 68 -0.03 19.59 1.95
C SER A 68 0.51 20.73 2.81
N SER A 69 -0.16 21.89 2.74
CA SER A 69 0.25 23.10 3.48
C SER A 69 0.09 22.98 4.99
N ASP A 70 -0.67 22.00 5.48
CA ASP A 70 -0.85 21.69 6.90
C ASP A 70 0.27 20.83 7.49
N GLY A 71 1.28 20.46 6.67
CA GLY A 71 2.40 19.61 7.05
C GLY A 71 2.18 18.12 6.85
N THR A 72 1.03 17.71 6.31
CA THR A 72 0.81 16.30 5.95
C THR A 72 1.70 15.89 4.79
N VAL A 73 2.51 14.85 5.00
CA VAL A 73 3.45 14.34 4.00
C VAL A 73 2.71 13.53 2.94
N GLY A 74 2.93 13.86 1.68
CA GLY A 74 2.36 13.16 0.54
C GLY A 74 3.08 11.85 0.20
N LEU A 75 2.44 11.04 -0.64
CA LEU A 75 3.00 9.75 -1.04
C LEU A 75 4.34 9.88 -1.76
N LYS A 76 4.53 10.90 -2.61
CA LYS A 76 5.80 11.10 -3.31
C LYS A 76 6.95 11.28 -2.33
N THR A 77 6.80 12.16 -1.35
CA THR A 77 7.83 12.40 -0.33
C THR A 77 8.06 11.14 0.51
N THR A 78 7.00 10.45 0.92
CA THR A 78 7.10 9.19 1.66
C THR A 78 7.95 8.16 0.91
N TYR A 79 7.60 7.85 -0.34
CA TYR A 79 8.31 6.82 -1.11
C TYR A 79 9.71 7.23 -1.59
N LYS A 80 9.98 8.53 -1.75
CA LYS A 80 11.35 9.04 -1.96
C LYS A 80 12.22 8.83 -0.72
N ASN A 81 11.68 9.05 0.47
CA ASN A 81 12.37 8.77 1.73
C ASN A 81 12.64 7.27 1.91
N ASP A 82 11.67 6.41 1.57
CA ASP A 82 11.85 4.96 1.58
C ASP A 82 12.93 4.51 0.59
N THR A 83 12.96 5.12 -0.61
CA THR A 83 14.01 4.90 -1.62
C THR A 83 15.38 5.27 -1.09
N ASN A 84 15.52 6.43 -0.43
CA ASN A 84 16.77 6.87 0.18
C ASN A 84 17.21 5.93 1.31
N THR A 85 16.28 5.51 2.16
CA THR A 85 16.54 4.56 3.26
C THR A 85 17.04 3.22 2.72
N LYS A 86 16.42 2.71 1.66
CA LYS A 86 16.85 1.47 1.00
C LYS A 86 18.24 1.62 0.36
N ALA A 87 18.48 2.71 -0.37
CA ALA A 87 19.79 3.00 -0.96
C ALA A 87 20.87 3.07 0.13
N TYR A 88 20.62 3.77 1.22
CA TYR A 88 21.53 3.86 2.37
C TYR A 88 21.84 2.47 2.93
N SER A 89 20.82 1.65 3.20
CA SER A 89 20.99 0.29 3.70
C SER A 89 21.86 -0.60 2.77
N MET A 90 21.73 -0.42 1.45
CA MET A 90 22.53 -1.14 0.47
C MET A 90 23.99 -0.64 0.43
N LEU A 91 24.21 0.67 0.53
CA LEU A 91 25.54 1.28 0.50
C LEU A 91 26.32 1.01 1.78
N GLN A 92 25.66 1.03 2.94
CA GLN A 92 26.26 0.84 4.25
C GLN A 92 27.09 -0.45 4.35
N GLN A 93 26.66 -1.52 3.69
CA GLN A 93 27.36 -2.80 3.69
C GLN A 93 28.77 -2.73 3.08
N THR A 94 29.03 -1.70 2.28
CA THR A 94 30.30 -1.49 1.56
C THR A 94 31.05 -0.21 2.01
N ASP A 95 30.56 0.51 3.02
CA ASP A 95 31.15 1.77 3.48
C ASP A 95 32.55 1.57 4.08
N TRP A 96 32.80 0.42 4.68
CA TRP A 96 34.11 0.10 5.23
C TRP A 96 35.22 0.12 4.16
N TYR A 97 34.93 -0.19 2.88
CA TYR A 97 35.90 -0.07 1.80
C TYR A 97 36.30 1.40 1.56
N VAL A 98 35.32 2.29 1.65
CA VAL A 98 35.55 3.74 1.48
C VAL A 98 36.35 4.31 2.64
N ILE A 99 35.97 3.91 3.88
CA ILE A 99 36.69 4.33 5.09
C ILE A 99 38.14 3.85 5.03
N ARG A 100 38.38 2.55 4.73
CA ARG A 100 39.72 1.99 4.60
C ARG A 100 40.57 2.72 3.56
N LYS A 101 40.00 3.06 2.38
CA LYS A 101 40.69 3.82 1.35
C LYS A 101 41.04 5.24 1.80
N TYR A 102 40.16 5.83 2.64
CA TYR A 102 40.42 7.17 3.21
C TYR A 102 41.53 7.15 4.27
N GLU A 103 41.59 6.12 5.11
CA GLU A 103 42.59 5.96 6.17
C GLU A 103 43.94 5.51 5.60
N ASP A 104 43.92 4.63 4.58
CA ASP A 104 45.13 4.13 3.89
C ASP A 104 44.93 4.24 2.37
N SER A 105 45.50 5.27 1.77
CA SER A 105 45.37 5.54 0.35
C SER A 105 45.99 4.46 -0.55
N THR A 106 46.80 3.53 -0.02
CA THR A 106 47.34 2.37 -0.76
C THR A 106 46.31 1.26 -0.95
N GLN A 107 45.23 1.29 -0.18
CA GLN A 107 44.14 0.26 -0.23
C GLN A 107 43.12 0.66 -1.29
N ASP A 108 43.10 -0.01 -2.41
CA ASP A 108 42.14 0.29 -3.46
C ASP A 108 40.77 -0.35 -3.16
N ILE A 109 39.69 0.37 -3.53
CA ILE A 109 38.35 -0.17 -3.51
C ILE A 109 38.18 -1.11 -4.71
N PRO A 110 37.83 -2.39 -4.51
CA PRO A 110 37.59 -3.32 -5.61
C PRO A 110 36.61 -2.75 -6.63
N LYS A 111 36.91 -2.91 -7.92
CA LYS A 111 36.07 -2.34 -9.00
C LYS A 111 34.60 -2.78 -8.87
N LYS A 112 34.33 -4.03 -8.52
CA LYS A 112 32.96 -4.53 -8.32
C LYS A 112 32.20 -3.76 -7.24
N ILE A 113 32.87 -3.29 -6.18
CA ILE A 113 32.28 -2.48 -5.12
C ILE A 113 31.98 -1.07 -5.62
N THR A 114 32.91 -0.48 -6.36
CA THR A 114 32.71 0.84 -6.97
C THR A 114 31.53 0.82 -7.95
N ASP A 115 31.48 -0.18 -8.82
CA ASP A 115 30.41 -0.35 -9.81
C ASP A 115 29.05 -0.58 -9.12
N TYR A 116 29.00 -1.44 -8.11
CA TYR A 116 27.79 -1.68 -7.31
C TYR A 116 27.29 -0.38 -6.64
N ARG A 117 28.19 0.35 -5.99
CA ARG A 117 27.81 1.62 -5.32
C ARG A 117 27.31 2.66 -6.33
N ALA A 118 27.88 2.72 -7.52
CA ALA A 118 27.39 3.56 -8.61
C ALA A 118 25.99 3.11 -9.07
N ALA A 119 25.81 1.81 -9.29
CA ALA A 119 24.52 1.23 -9.70
C ALA A 119 23.41 1.49 -8.67
N VAL A 120 23.67 1.37 -7.35
CA VAL A 120 22.71 1.69 -6.30
C VAL A 120 22.28 3.16 -6.37
N ARG A 121 23.21 4.10 -6.53
CA ARG A 121 22.87 5.53 -6.64
C ARG A 121 22.08 5.82 -7.91
N THR A 122 22.45 5.23 -9.04
CA THR A 122 21.72 5.36 -10.31
C THR A 122 20.30 4.83 -10.18
N ALA A 123 20.11 3.66 -9.56
CA ALA A 123 18.80 3.08 -9.32
C ALA A 123 17.94 3.99 -8.43
N ALA A 124 18.50 4.49 -7.32
CA ALA A 124 17.79 5.41 -6.42
C ALA A 124 17.30 6.67 -7.15
N ASN A 125 18.20 7.31 -7.93
CA ASN A 125 17.87 8.50 -8.70
C ASN A 125 16.79 8.21 -9.77
N SER A 126 16.89 7.07 -10.46
CA SER A 126 15.90 6.66 -11.46
C SER A 126 14.51 6.43 -10.84
N ILE A 127 14.44 5.73 -9.70
CA ILE A 127 13.20 5.49 -8.97
C ILE A 127 12.58 6.81 -8.52
N GLN A 128 13.37 7.72 -7.93
CA GLN A 128 12.88 9.03 -7.49
C GLN A 128 12.37 9.87 -8.66
N ALA A 129 13.06 9.87 -9.80
CA ALA A 129 12.63 10.58 -11.00
C ALA A 129 11.26 10.06 -11.50
N LYS A 130 11.03 8.74 -11.46
CA LYS A 130 9.73 8.14 -11.83
C LYS A 130 8.63 8.50 -10.83
N ILE A 131 8.93 8.52 -9.53
CA ILE A 131 8.00 9.00 -8.49
C ILE A 131 7.61 10.45 -8.77
N ASP A 132 8.58 11.32 -9.08
CA ASP A 132 8.31 12.74 -9.35
C ASP A 132 7.52 12.94 -10.64
N ALA A 133 7.76 12.12 -11.66
CA ALA A 133 7.07 12.20 -12.95
C ALA A 133 5.60 11.79 -12.90
N ALA A 134 5.17 10.95 -11.97
CA ALA A 134 3.77 10.54 -11.84
C ALA A 134 2.87 11.76 -11.56
N SER A 135 1.96 12.07 -12.47
CA SER A 135 1.09 13.26 -12.39
C SER A 135 -0.23 13.01 -11.66
N ASN A 136 -0.62 11.74 -11.51
CA ASN A 136 -1.86 11.30 -10.87
C ASN A 136 -1.67 9.96 -10.15
N MET A 137 -2.68 9.57 -9.33
CA MET A 137 -2.61 8.34 -8.54
C MET A 137 -2.47 7.08 -9.40
N GLN A 138 -3.11 7.02 -10.57
CA GLN A 138 -3.04 5.85 -11.44
C GLN A 138 -1.63 5.65 -12.02
N GLU A 139 -0.97 6.73 -12.44
CA GLU A 139 0.44 6.68 -12.88
C GLU A 139 1.36 6.28 -11.73
N PHE A 140 1.09 6.79 -10.53
CA PHE A 140 1.86 6.44 -9.34
C PHE A 140 1.73 4.95 -9.00
N ILE A 141 0.51 4.40 -9.00
CA ILE A 141 0.25 2.97 -8.74
C ILE A 141 0.97 2.06 -9.74
N LYS A 142 1.06 2.45 -11.02
CA LYS A 142 1.79 1.67 -12.03
C LYS A 142 3.26 1.40 -11.67
N LEU A 143 3.90 2.26 -10.88
CA LEU A 143 5.27 2.02 -10.42
C LEU A 143 5.40 0.78 -9.53
N PHE A 144 4.29 0.35 -8.92
CA PHE A 144 4.22 -0.78 -7.98
C PHE A 144 3.64 -2.04 -8.59
N ASP A 145 2.75 -1.91 -9.57
CA ASP A 145 1.95 -3.01 -10.09
C ASP A 145 2.40 -3.48 -11.48
N SER A 146 3.04 -2.59 -12.27
CA SER A 146 3.53 -2.93 -13.61
C SER A 146 4.91 -3.56 -13.50
N ALA A 147 4.95 -4.89 -13.36
CA ALA A 147 6.19 -5.66 -13.43
C ALA A 147 6.64 -5.87 -14.89
N ASP A 148 7.96 -5.90 -15.09
CA ASP A 148 8.57 -6.29 -16.36
C ASP A 148 8.53 -7.81 -16.60
N SER A 149 9.22 -8.29 -17.66
CA SER A 149 9.35 -9.71 -17.97
C SER A 149 9.99 -10.54 -16.85
N ASP A 150 10.77 -9.91 -15.98
CA ASP A 150 11.47 -10.55 -14.87
C ASP A 150 10.68 -10.47 -13.55
N GLY A 151 9.46 -9.92 -13.60
CA GLY A 151 8.58 -9.76 -12.46
C GLY A 151 9.01 -8.60 -11.52
N ILE A 152 9.86 -7.68 -12.00
CA ILE A 152 10.39 -6.55 -11.23
C ILE A 152 9.59 -5.29 -11.55
N THR A 153 9.04 -4.66 -10.52
CA THR A 153 8.35 -3.37 -10.65
C THR A 153 9.34 -2.21 -10.66
N GLU A 154 8.92 -1.06 -11.19
CA GLU A 154 9.78 0.13 -11.31
C GLU A 154 10.33 0.61 -9.97
N ILE A 155 9.53 0.53 -8.91
CA ILE A 155 9.94 0.92 -7.54
C ILE A 155 10.92 -0.07 -6.91
N ASN A 156 11.04 -1.29 -7.45
CA ASN A 156 11.89 -2.36 -6.92
C ASN A 156 13.10 -2.68 -7.81
N ARG A 157 13.38 -1.87 -8.82
CA ARG A 157 14.50 -2.08 -9.75
C ARG A 157 15.83 -1.66 -9.12
N TRP A 158 16.36 -2.53 -8.27
CA TRP A 158 17.63 -2.36 -7.59
C TRP A 158 18.69 -3.32 -8.15
N PRO A 159 19.99 -2.97 -8.10
CA PRO A 159 21.06 -3.90 -8.46
C PRO A 159 21.15 -5.07 -7.47
N GLU A 160 21.65 -6.20 -7.95
CA GLU A 160 21.98 -7.33 -7.08
C GLU A 160 23.10 -6.95 -6.08
N ARG A 161 23.03 -7.57 -4.90
CA ARG A 161 24.05 -7.35 -3.87
C ARG A 161 25.35 -8.03 -4.22
N VAL A 162 26.48 -7.42 -3.84
CA VAL A 162 27.86 -7.91 -4.07
C VAL A 162 28.41 -8.65 -2.86
#